data_470cced01fe70f49e38e2c1ad235fb98
#
_entry.id   470cced01fe70f49e38e2c1ad235fb98
#
_cell.length_a   1.000
_cell.length_b   1.000
_cell.length_c   1.000
_cell.angle_alpha   90.00
_cell.angle_beta   90.00
_cell.angle_gamma   90.00
#
_symmetry.space_group_name_H-M   'P 1'
#
loop_
_entity.id
_entity.type
_entity.pdbx_description
1 polymer ?
#
loop_
_entity_poly.entity_id
_entity_poly.type
_entity_poly.pdbx_seq_one_letter_code
_entity_poly.pdbx_strand_id
1 'polypeptide(L)'
;LDWKSAFTGIPAGRWRRTSRPIIKEAENVWRSAPARHLSFLVDAAAYYACLDSTFDQAEEQIWITGWDFDPRIKLRPDDPLAESLGSRLERLAAQKPKLEIRILVWAMG
;
A
#
# COMPACT_ATOMS: atom_id res chain seq x y z
N LEU A 1 4.46 13.97 9.38
CA LEU A 1 4.30 14.70 8.10
C LEU A 1 2.83 14.69 7.73
N ASP A 2 2.23 15.90 7.78
CA ASP A 2 0.83 16.06 7.37
C ASP A 2 0.75 15.95 5.84
N TRP A 3 0.31 14.82 5.34
CA TRP A 3 0.15 14.53 3.91
C TRP A 3 -0.83 15.50 3.21
N LYS A 4 -1.69 16.19 3.97
CA LYS A 4 -2.64 17.18 3.43
C LYS A 4 -1.96 18.44 2.90
N SER A 5 -0.75 18.76 3.35
CA SER A 5 -0.03 19.96 2.93
C SER A 5 0.77 19.79 1.61
N ALA A 6 0.96 18.57 1.13
CA ALA A 6 1.74 18.31 -0.09
C ALA A 6 0.98 18.57 -1.41
N PHE A 7 -0.31 18.84 -1.38
CA PHE A 7 -1.15 18.93 -2.60
C PHE A 7 -1.89 20.26 -2.79
N THR A 8 -1.53 21.31 -2.06
CA THR A 8 -2.06 22.65 -2.33
C THR A 8 -1.20 23.35 -3.39
N GLY A 9 -1.55 23.21 -4.66
CA GLY A 9 -0.87 24.03 -5.67
C GLY A 9 -0.90 23.54 -7.12
N ILE A 10 -1.54 22.44 -7.45
CA ILE A 10 -1.73 22.08 -8.87
C ILE A 10 -3.04 22.71 -9.34
N PRO A 11 -3.00 23.75 -10.19
CA PRO A 11 -4.21 24.29 -10.78
C PRO A 11 -4.88 23.17 -11.55
N ALA A 12 -6.19 22.99 -11.37
CA ALA A 12 -6.99 22.07 -12.16
C ALA A 12 -6.90 22.47 -13.65
N GLY A 13 -5.86 21.99 -14.30
CA GLY A 13 -5.68 22.14 -15.73
C GLY A 13 -6.88 21.50 -16.41
N ARG A 14 -7.50 22.25 -17.30
CA ARG A 14 -8.60 21.79 -18.14
C ARG A 14 -8.05 20.71 -19.08
N TRP A 15 -8.00 19.45 -18.60
CA TRP A 15 -7.67 18.30 -19.42
C TRP A 15 -8.72 18.21 -20.52
N ARG A 16 -8.34 18.43 -21.79
CA ARG A 16 -9.24 18.18 -22.91
C ARG A 16 -9.60 16.70 -22.89
N ARG A 17 -10.87 16.41 -22.66
CA ARG A 17 -11.40 15.07 -22.91
C ARG A 17 -11.13 14.74 -24.37
N THR A 18 -10.22 13.82 -24.61
CA THR A 18 -10.10 13.19 -25.92
C THR A 18 -11.39 12.43 -26.17
N SER A 19 -11.91 12.50 -27.41
CA SER A 19 -13.20 11.92 -27.78
C SER A 19 -13.27 10.39 -27.71
N ARG A 20 -12.17 9.72 -27.36
CA ARG A 20 -12.10 8.26 -27.17
C ARG A 20 -11.66 7.94 -25.75
N PRO A 21 -12.47 7.18 -24.98
CA PRO A 21 -12.03 6.69 -23.68
C PRO A 21 -10.83 5.75 -23.86
N ILE A 22 -9.76 6.03 -23.13
CA ILE A 22 -8.56 5.17 -23.13
C ILE A 22 -8.88 3.83 -22.46
N ILE A 23 -9.73 3.86 -21.43
CA ILE A 23 -10.15 2.70 -20.66
C ILE A 23 -11.43 2.15 -21.26
N LYS A 24 -11.39 0.88 -21.66
CA LYS A 24 -12.54 0.16 -22.20
C LYS A 24 -12.63 -1.18 -21.49
N GLU A 25 -13.64 -1.34 -20.65
CA GLU A 25 -13.90 -2.61 -19.98
C GLU A 25 -14.13 -3.74 -20.99
N ALA A 26 -13.64 -4.92 -20.68
CA ALA A 26 -13.63 -6.12 -21.51
C ALA A 26 -12.79 -6.05 -22.79
N GLU A 27 -12.20 -4.89 -23.16
CA GLU A 27 -11.23 -4.79 -24.27
C GLU A 27 -9.79 -4.68 -23.77
N ASN A 28 -9.49 -3.68 -22.95
CA ASN A 28 -8.13 -3.39 -22.49
C ASN A 28 -8.00 -3.27 -20.96
N VAL A 29 -9.10 -3.33 -20.23
CA VAL A 29 -9.12 -3.46 -18.77
C VAL A 29 -10.16 -4.49 -18.36
N TRP A 30 -9.84 -5.24 -17.33
CA TRP A 30 -10.75 -6.23 -16.78
C TRP A 30 -11.92 -5.56 -16.03
N ARG A 31 -11.62 -4.52 -15.26
CA ARG A 31 -12.61 -3.81 -14.44
C ARG A 31 -12.12 -2.40 -14.14
N SER A 32 -13.04 -1.45 -14.06
CA SER A 32 -12.79 -0.13 -13.48
C SER A 32 -13.62 0.07 -12.21
N ALA A 33 -13.08 0.84 -11.28
CA ALA A 33 -13.79 1.19 -10.06
C ALA A 33 -13.42 2.63 -9.65
N PRO A 34 -14.35 3.38 -9.06
CA PRO A 34 -14.04 4.71 -8.55
C PRO A 34 -13.11 4.61 -7.34
N ALA A 35 -12.09 5.46 -7.29
CA ALA A 35 -11.24 5.65 -6.13
C ALA A 35 -11.58 6.98 -5.44
N ARG A 36 -11.77 6.95 -4.13
CA ARG A 36 -11.99 8.18 -3.33
C ARG A 36 -10.69 8.92 -3.06
N HIS A 37 -9.61 8.16 -2.89
CA HIS A 37 -8.29 8.66 -2.62
C HIS A 37 -7.27 7.90 -3.46
N LEU A 38 -6.30 8.62 -4.00
CA LEU A 38 -5.16 8.08 -4.72
C LEU A 38 -3.92 8.86 -4.29
N SER A 39 -2.86 8.16 -3.96
CA SER A 39 -1.57 8.76 -3.64
C SER A 39 -0.48 8.12 -4.45
N PHE A 40 0.45 8.94 -4.95
CA PHE A 40 1.66 8.47 -5.58
C PHE A 40 2.80 8.53 -4.56
N LEU A 41 3.41 7.39 -4.28
CA LEU A 41 4.54 7.30 -3.38
C LEU A 41 5.80 7.21 -4.24
N VAL A 42 6.68 8.19 -4.09
CA VAL A 42 7.93 8.25 -4.83
C VAL A 42 8.99 7.51 -4.02
N ASP A 43 9.54 6.44 -4.58
CA ASP A 43 10.54 5.52 -4.04
C ASP A 43 10.03 4.52 -2.96
N ALA A 44 10.90 3.55 -2.68
CA ALA A 44 10.60 2.49 -1.72
C ALA A 44 10.56 3.01 -0.26
N ALA A 45 11.33 4.02 0.09
CA ALA A 45 11.36 4.55 1.45
C ALA A 45 10.02 5.19 1.81
N ALA A 46 9.46 6.00 0.90
CA ALA A 46 8.13 6.60 1.08
C ALA A 46 7.04 5.53 1.14
N TYR A 47 7.13 4.50 0.29
CA TYR A 47 6.20 3.37 0.29
C TYR A 47 6.25 2.60 1.61
N TYR A 48 7.42 2.21 2.07
CA TYR A 48 7.57 1.44 3.31
C TYR A 48 7.17 2.24 4.55
N ALA A 49 7.46 3.53 4.60
CA ALA A 49 7.01 4.40 5.69
C ALA A 49 5.48 4.52 5.74
N CYS A 50 4.82 4.60 4.58
CA CYS A 50 3.36 4.61 4.48
C CYS A 50 2.78 3.25 4.89
N LEU A 51 3.36 2.15 4.42
CA LEU A 51 2.95 0.80 4.75
C LEU A 51 3.03 0.53 6.25
N ASP A 52 4.14 0.93 6.88
CA ASP A 52 4.35 0.83 8.31
C ASP A 52 3.22 1.50 9.12
N SER A 53 2.88 2.73 8.74
CA SER A 53 1.77 3.47 9.39
C SER A 53 0.40 2.86 9.10
N THR A 54 0.22 2.24 7.93
CA THR A 54 -1.05 1.62 7.53
C THR A 54 -1.32 0.34 8.29
N PHE A 55 -0.30 -0.43 8.62
CA PHE A 55 -0.46 -1.65 9.41
C PHE A 55 -1.10 -1.40 10.78
N ASP A 56 -0.77 -0.29 11.45
CA ASP A 56 -1.38 0.03 12.74
C ASP A 56 -2.89 0.33 12.63
N GLN A 57 -3.34 0.79 11.47
CA GLN A 57 -4.73 1.13 11.18
C GLN A 57 -5.56 -0.07 10.72
N ALA A 58 -4.93 -1.18 10.39
CA ALA A 58 -5.64 -2.37 9.94
C ALA A 58 -6.44 -2.99 11.10
N GLU A 59 -7.74 -3.25 10.87
CA GLU A 59 -8.65 -3.80 11.87
C GLU A 59 -9.22 -5.16 11.47
N GLU A 60 -9.38 -5.41 10.19
CA GLU A 60 -10.03 -6.62 9.68
C GLU A 60 -9.06 -7.54 8.93
N GLN A 61 -8.33 -7.00 7.96
CA GLN A 61 -7.52 -7.83 7.06
C GLN A 61 -6.23 -7.14 6.64
N ILE A 62 -5.14 -7.92 6.58
CA ILE A 62 -3.89 -7.59 5.89
C ILE A 62 -3.61 -8.70 4.89
N TRP A 63 -3.53 -8.34 3.61
CA TRP A 63 -3.17 -9.27 2.55
C TRP A 63 -1.86 -8.83 1.92
N ILE A 64 -0.86 -9.68 2.00
CA ILE A 64 0.45 -9.47 1.40
C ILE A 64 0.59 -10.45 0.26
N THR A 65 0.78 -9.94 -0.95
CA THR A 65 1.05 -10.76 -2.12
C THR A 65 2.38 -10.34 -2.71
N GLY A 66 3.22 -11.29 -3.03
CA GLY A 66 4.54 -10.97 -3.54
C GLY A 66 5.25 -12.16 -4.15
N TRP A 67 6.37 -11.87 -4.75
CA TRP A 67 7.27 -12.86 -5.32
C TRP A 67 8.00 -13.62 -4.21
N ASP A 68 8.35 -12.89 -3.15
CA ASP A 68 9.02 -13.40 -1.96
C ASP A 68 8.55 -12.64 -0.72
N PHE A 69 8.77 -13.21 0.45
CA PHE A 69 8.48 -12.60 1.74
C PHE A 69 9.63 -12.89 2.73
N ASP A 70 10.39 -11.87 3.05
CA ASP A 70 11.42 -11.96 4.10
C ASP A 70 10.94 -11.28 5.39
N PRO A 71 10.59 -12.04 6.43
CA PRO A 71 10.11 -11.49 7.70
C PRO A 71 11.16 -10.67 8.47
N ARG A 72 12.44 -10.76 8.09
CA ARG A 72 13.56 -10.08 8.76
C ARG A 72 13.74 -8.64 8.35
N ILE A 73 13.15 -8.21 7.22
CA ILE A 73 13.28 -6.84 6.75
C ILE A 73 12.67 -5.85 7.73
N LYS A 74 13.22 -4.65 7.78
CA LYS A 74 12.66 -3.51 8.52
C LYS A 74 12.06 -2.52 7.53
N LEU A 75 10.81 -2.09 7.78
CA LEU A 75 10.15 -1.08 6.93
C LEU A 75 10.75 0.32 7.13
N ARG A 76 11.44 0.54 8.26
CA ARG A 76 12.19 1.76 8.56
C ARG A 76 13.63 1.40 8.93
N PRO A 77 14.50 1.12 7.97
CA PRO A 77 15.86 0.66 8.26
C PRO A 77 16.71 1.70 8.99
N ASP A 78 16.40 2.99 8.83
CA ASP A 78 17.12 4.09 9.50
C ASP A 78 16.68 4.31 10.96
N ASP A 79 15.60 3.67 11.39
CA ASP A 79 15.14 3.70 12.78
C ASP A 79 15.74 2.50 13.55
N PRO A 80 16.66 2.75 14.52
CA PRO A 80 17.25 1.67 15.30
C PRO A 80 16.23 0.89 16.13
N LEU A 81 15.09 1.50 16.47
CA LEU A 81 14.01 0.90 17.25
C LEU A 81 12.98 0.17 16.37
N ALA A 82 13.08 0.27 15.05
CA ALA A 82 12.17 -0.42 14.15
C ALA A 82 12.28 -1.94 14.31
N GLU A 83 11.16 -2.56 14.55
CA GLU A 83 11.02 -4.02 14.57
C GLU A 83 11.09 -4.61 13.15
N SER A 84 11.34 -5.90 13.03
CA SER A 84 11.25 -6.59 11.75
C SER A 84 9.79 -6.74 11.31
N LEU A 85 9.58 -6.93 10.01
CA LEU A 85 8.24 -7.12 9.44
C LEU A 85 7.51 -8.31 10.08
N GLY A 86 8.22 -9.43 10.28
CA GLY A 86 7.66 -10.61 10.93
C GLY A 86 7.21 -10.31 12.36
N SER A 87 8.09 -9.73 13.19
CA SER A 87 7.76 -9.37 14.57
C SER A 87 6.58 -8.39 14.65
N ARG A 88 6.51 -7.46 13.68
CA ARG A 88 5.40 -6.52 13.61
C ARG A 88 4.07 -7.21 13.33
N LEU A 89 4.03 -8.11 12.35
CA LEU A 89 2.82 -8.85 12.02
C LEU A 89 2.38 -9.78 13.15
N GLU A 90 3.32 -10.46 13.80
CA GLU A 90 3.05 -11.28 14.99
C GLU A 90 2.45 -10.45 16.13
N ARG A 91 3.04 -9.30 16.42
CA ARG A 91 2.52 -8.38 17.43
C ARG A 91 1.11 -7.89 17.11
N LEU A 92 0.84 -7.52 15.85
CA LEU A 92 -0.49 -7.09 15.41
C LEU A 92 -1.52 -8.21 15.55
N ALA A 93 -1.18 -9.43 15.15
CA ALA A 93 -2.06 -10.59 15.31
C ALA A 93 -2.37 -10.88 16.80
N ALA A 94 -1.38 -10.72 17.68
CA ALA A 94 -1.58 -10.90 19.11
C ALA A 94 -2.46 -9.81 19.74
N GLN A 95 -2.27 -8.55 19.30
CA GLN A 95 -3.02 -7.40 19.83
C GLN A 95 -4.45 -7.29 19.27
N LYS A 96 -4.67 -7.79 18.06
CA LYS A 96 -5.93 -7.69 17.31
C LYS A 96 -6.42 -9.08 16.92
N PRO A 97 -7.06 -9.84 17.80
CA PRO A 97 -7.46 -11.25 17.54
C PRO A 97 -8.45 -11.44 16.37
N LYS A 98 -9.10 -10.36 15.94
CA LYS A 98 -10.01 -10.38 14.77
C LYS A 98 -9.29 -10.04 13.45
N LEU A 99 -8.05 -9.57 13.52
CA LEU A 99 -7.28 -9.21 12.34
C LEU A 99 -6.79 -10.47 11.62
N GLU A 100 -7.22 -10.66 10.40
CA GLU A 100 -6.77 -11.74 9.55
C GLU A 100 -5.55 -11.32 8.73
N ILE A 101 -4.43 -12.03 8.88
CA ILE A 101 -3.21 -11.76 8.11
C ILE A 101 -2.98 -12.93 7.15
N ARG A 102 -2.93 -12.63 5.85
CA ARG A 102 -2.69 -13.60 4.78
C ARG A 102 -1.48 -13.20 3.96
N ILE A 103 -0.58 -14.14 3.73
CA ILE A 103 0.62 -13.95 2.92
C ILE A 103 0.61 -14.98 1.81
N LEU A 104 0.58 -14.50 0.57
CA LEU A 104 0.65 -15.32 -0.63
C LEU A 104 1.95 -14.99 -1.37
N VAL A 105 2.85 -15.95 -1.42
CA VAL A 105 4.12 -15.84 -2.13
C VAL A 105 4.23 -16.89 -3.21
N TRP A 106 5.06 -16.62 -4.21
CA TRP A 106 5.36 -17.58 -5.25
C TRP A 106 6.21 -18.71 -4.66
N ALA A 107 5.66 -19.93 -4.65
CA ALA A 107 6.43 -21.10 -4.30
C ALA A 107 7.16 -21.60 -5.55
N MET A 108 8.47 -21.39 -5.61
CA MET A 108 9.32 -22.13 -6.53
C MET A 108 9.60 -23.48 -5.88
N GLY A 109 8.99 -24.52 -6.46
CA GLY A 109 9.26 -25.90 -6.09
C GLY A 109 10.65 -26.36 -6.52
#